data_caf12b9ac080b501e34c34c8085d1211
#
_entry.id   caf12b9ac080b501e34c34c8085d1211
#
_cell.length_a   1.000
_cell.length_b   1.000
_cell.length_c   1.000
_cell.angle_alpha   90.00
_cell.angle_beta   90.00
_cell.angle_gamma   90.00
#
_symmetry.space_group_name_H-M   'P 1'
#
loop_
_entity.id
_entity.type
_entity.pdbx_description
1 polymer ?
#
loop_
_entity_poly.entity_id
_entity_poly.type
_entity_poly.pdbx_seq_one_letter_code
_entity_poly.pdbx_strand_id
1 'polypeptide(L)'
;MSLKTGLKLAKNYSINFSLPKRSKRKIKFIIIHYTGMKKESNALRKLCHYNSKVSSHYFIKKDGEILNLVPDLYQAWHAGKSSWKNIKSLNRYSIGIEIHNPGHQHGYKSFSLKQINSIKKLLKYLINKYKIQKKKRFRSFRYCS
;
A
#
# COMPACT_ATOMS: atom_id res chain seq x y z
N MET A 1 -9.51 16.29 1.50
CA MET A 1 -9.31 16.59 2.93
C MET A 1 -7.82 16.76 3.19
N SER A 2 -7.36 17.94 3.53
CA SER A 2 -5.97 18.15 3.90
C SER A 2 -5.80 17.75 5.37
N LEU A 3 -4.98 16.77 5.63
CA LEU A 3 -4.58 16.43 6.99
C LEU A 3 -3.63 17.53 7.50
N LYS A 4 -3.66 17.86 8.78
CA LYS A 4 -2.78 18.84 9.46
C LYS A 4 -1.26 18.62 9.23
N THR A 5 -0.90 17.54 8.53
CA THR A 5 0.47 17.12 8.20
C THR A 5 0.94 17.56 6.82
N GLY A 6 0.15 18.33 6.06
CA GLY A 6 0.45 18.68 4.68
C GLY A 6 0.38 17.51 3.68
N LEU A 7 -0.11 16.33 4.11
CA LEU A 7 -0.31 15.18 3.26
C LEU A 7 -1.65 15.32 2.52
N LYS A 8 -1.58 15.44 1.21
CA LYS A 8 -2.77 15.49 0.34
C LYS A 8 -3.08 14.07 -0.14
N LEU A 9 -4.28 13.60 0.16
CA LEU A 9 -4.79 12.31 -0.27
C LEU A 9 -5.99 12.50 -1.19
N ALA A 10 -5.97 11.88 -2.36
CA ALA A 10 -7.16 11.69 -3.16
C ALA A 10 -7.85 10.37 -2.75
N LYS A 11 -9.17 10.33 -2.88
CA LYS A 11 -9.94 9.12 -2.57
C LYS A 11 -10.28 8.39 -3.85
N ASN A 12 -9.99 7.11 -3.87
CA ASN A 12 -10.52 6.15 -4.83
C ASN A 12 -10.84 4.88 -4.04
N TYR A 13 -11.87 4.15 -4.40
CA TYR A 13 -12.34 3.07 -3.53
C TYR A 13 -12.15 1.71 -4.17
N SER A 14 -11.52 0.82 -3.41
CA SER A 14 -11.56 -0.62 -3.66
C SER A 14 -12.56 -1.27 -2.72
N ILE A 15 -13.34 -2.21 -3.23
CA ILE A 15 -14.26 -3.04 -2.43
C ILE A 15 -13.59 -4.33 -1.93
N ASN A 16 -12.33 -4.56 -2.30
CA ASN A 16 -11.58 -5.77 -1.96
C ASN A 16 -10.96 -5.62 -0.57
N PHE A 17 -11.74 -5.75 0.47
CA PHE A 17 -11.28 -5.70 1.86
C PHE A 17 -12.11 -6.63 2.76
N SER A 18 -11.54 -7.01 3.88
CA SER A 18 -12.20 -7.87 4.86
C SER A 18 -12.78 -7.08 6.03
N LEU A 19 -13.91 -7.56 6.53
CA LEU A 19 -14.58 -7.12 7.76
C LEU A 19 -14.23 -8.08 8.91
N PRO A 20 -14.42 -7.68 10.17
CA PRO A 20 -14.72 -6.34 10.64
C PRO A 20 -13.49 -5.41 10.65
N LYS A 21 -13.68 -4.15 11.00
CA LYS A 21 -12.58 -3.20 11.24
C LYS A 21 -11.57 -3.76 12.23
N ARG A 22 -10.28 -3.53 11.95
CA ARG A 22 -9.19 -3.81 12.89
C ARG A 22 -9.06 -2.71 13.92
N SER A 23 -8.59 -3.03 15.12
CA SER A 23 -8.13 -2.00 16.04
C SER A 23 -6.81 -1.39 15.56
N LYS A 24 -6.54 -0.14 15.89
CA LYS A 24 -5.27 0.54 15.58
C LYS A 24 -4.05 -0.25 16.08
N ARG A 25 -4.16 -0.91 17.23
CA ARG A 25 -3.09 -1.70 17.85
C ARG A 25 -2.67 -2.92 17.01
N LYS A 26 -3.53 -3.40 16.12
CA LYS A 26 -3.20 -4.51 15.22
C LYS A 26 -2.31 -4.08 14.05
N ILE A 27 -2.26 -2.80 13.71
CA ILE A 27 -1.41 -2.30 12.62
C ILE A 27 0.03 -2.18 13.13
N LYS A 28 0.87 -3.11 12.73
CA LYS A 28 2.26 -3.26 13.21
C LYS A 28 3.30 -3.12 12.11
N PHE A 29 2.89 -3.21 10.83
CA PHE A 29 3.78 -3.22 9.68
C PHE A 29 3.28 -2.28 8.58
N ILE A 30 4.22 -1.79 7.79
CA ILE A 30 3.94 -1.20 6.49
C ILE A 30 4.66 -2.08 5.46
N ILE A 31 3.93 -2.53 4.45
CA ILE A 31 4.47 -3.34 3.36
C ILE A 31 4.36 -2.54 2.08
N ILE A 32 5.49 -2.35 1.42
CA ILE A 32 5.59 -1.60 0.19
C ILE A 32 5.74 -2.59 -0.96
N HIS A 33 4.88 -2.44 -1.96
CA HIS A 33 4.88 -3.19 -3.20
C HIS A 33 5.10 -2.24 -4.38
N TYR A 34 5.47 -2.80 -5.51
CA TYR A 34 5.38 -2.09 -6.80
C TYR A 34 4.47 -2.89 -7.74
N THR A 35 3.78 -2.19 -8.62
CA THR A 35 2.68 -2.77 -9.39
C THR A 35 3.11 -3.85 -10.39
N GLY A 36 4.32 -3.78 -10.94
CA GLY A 36 4.79 -4.69 -11.97
C GLY A 36 3.96 -4.65 -13.27
N MET A 37 3.25 -3.57 -13.53
CA MET A 37 2.36 -3.40 -14.67
C MET A 37 2.78 -2.19 -15.51
N LYS A 38 2.72 -2.32 -16.85
CA LYS A 38 3.13 -1.25 -17.78
C LYS A 38 2.29 0.01 -17.62
N LYS A 39 0.97 -0.14 -17.56
CA LYS A 39 0.03 0.99 -17.50
C LYS A 39 -0.47 1.21 -16.07
N GLU A 40 -0.33 2.42 -15.58
CA GLU A 40 -0.81 2.87 -14.27
C GLU A 40 -2.32 2.68 -14.12
N SER A 41 -3.10 3.02 -15.15
CA SER A 41 -4.54 2.84 -15.17
C SER A 41 -4.98 1.38 -14.98
N ASN A 42 -4.24 0.44 -15.58
CA ASN A 42 -4.53 -0.98 -15.43
C ASN A 42 -4.20 -1.47 -14.02
N ALA A 43 -3.09 -0.99 -13.44
CA ALA A 43 -2.73 -1.30 -12.07
C ALA A 43 -3.79 -0.82 -11.09
N LEU A 44 -4.24 0.43 -11.24
CA LEU A 44 -5.30 0.99 -10.40
C LEU A 44 -6.62 0.23 -10.56
N ARG A 45 -7.00 -0.11 -11.80
CA ARG A 45 -8.19 -0.91 -12.08
C ARG A 45 -8.12 -2.27 -11.38
N LYS A 46 -6.98 -2.96 -11.47
CA LYS A 46 -6.77 -4.25 -10.81
C LYS A 46 -6.96 -4.16 -9.29
N LEU A 47 -6.44 -3.12 -8.65
CA LEU A 47 -6.57 -2.92 -7.21
C LEU A 47 -7.99 -2.57 -6.74
N CYS A 48 -8.86 -2.12 -7.64
CA CYS A 48 -10.22 -1.68 -7.32
C CYS A 48 -11.30 -2.65 -7.81
N HIS A 49 -11.01 -3.46 -8.82
CA HIS A 49 -12.03 -4.33 -9.44
C HIS A 49 -12.31 -5.56 -8.57
N TYR A 50 -13.60 -5.84 -8.35
CA TYR A 50 -14.04 -6.92 -7.45
C TYR A 50 -13.52 -8.32 -7.82
N ASN A 51 -13.37 -8.61 -9.12
CA ASN A 51 -12.89 -9.91 -9.59
C ASN A 51 -11.39 -10.14 -9.37
N SER A 52 -10.60 -9.09 -9.18
CA SER A 52 -9.16 -9.20 -9.04
C SER A 52 -8.73 -9.84 -7.71
N LYS A 53 -9.57 -9.75 -6.69
CA LYS A 53 -9.30 -10.25 -5.32
C LYS A 53 -8.00 -9.72 -4.70
N VAL A 54 -7.55 -8.55 -5.16
CA VAL A 54 -6.38 -7.83 -4.62
C VAL A 54 -6.75 -6.38 -4.37
N SER A 55 -6.07 -5.76 -3.41
CA SER A 55 -6.18 -4.34 -3.10
C SER A 55 -4.97 -3.86 -2.32
N SER A 56 -4.86 -2.56 -2.11
CA SER A 56 -3.93 -1.94 -1.16
C SER A 56 -4.62 -0.79 -0.44
N HIS A 57 -4.06 -0.36 0.67
CA HIS A 57 -4.58 0.81 1.38
C HIS A 57 -4.27 2.09 0.62
N TYR A 58 -3.06 2.17 0.06
CA TYR A 58 -2.58 3.32 -0.69
C TYR A 58 -1.98 2.91 -2.02
N PHE A 59 -2.15 3.79 -2.99
CA PHE A 59 -1.54 3.69 -4.31
C PHE A 59 -0.82 5.01 -4.61
N ILE A 60 0.45 4.94 -4.97
CA ILE A 60 1.24 6.11 -5.36
C ILE A 60 1.43 6.10 -6.87
N LYS A 61 0.85 7.10 -7.52
CA LYS A 61 0.92 7.28 -8.96
C LYS A 61 2.31 7.74 -9.40
N LYS A 62 2.57 7.64 -10.69
CA LYS A 62 3.82 8.07 -11.32
C LYS A 62 4.14 9.55 -11.06
N ASP A 63 3.13 10.40 -11.02
CA ASP A 63 3.25 11.84 -10.71
C ASP A 63 3.36 12.15 -9.22
N GLY A 64 3.36 11.13 -8.36
CA GLY A 64 3.45 11.26 -6.92
C GLY A 64 2.11 11.48 -6.21
N GLU A 65 0.99 11.53 -6.92
CA GLU A 65 -0.32 11.60 -6.28
C GLU A 65 -0.57 10.33 -5.45
N ILE A 66 -1.07 10.51 -4.23
CA ILE A 66 -1.37 9.42 -3.31
C ILE A 66 -2.88 9.20 -3.29
N LEU A 67 -3.31 8.01 -3.69
CA LEU A 67 -4.70 7.59 -3.60
C LEU A 67 -4.89 6.69 -2.37
N ASN A 68 -5.95 6.93 -1.60
CA ASN A 68 -6.38 6.01 -0.55
C ASN A 68 -7.49 5.12 -1.11
N LEU A 69 -7.21 3.83 -1.25
CA LEU A 69 -8.11 2.85 -1.88
C LEU A 69 -8.94 2.09 -0.85
N VAL A 70 -8.33 1.71 0.26
CA VAL A 70 -8.99 1.03 1.37
C VAL A 70 -8.69 1.82 2.65
N PRO A 71 -9.71 2.16 3.47
CA PRO A 71 -9.46 2.83 4.74
C PRO A 71 -8.57 1.97 5.65
N ASP A 72 -7.66 2.60 6.38
CA ASP A 72 -6.60 1.94 7.15
C ASP A 72 -7.07 0.83 8.09
N LEU A 73 -8.23 1.02 8.71
CA LEU A 73 -8.73 0.05 9.69
C LEU A 73 -9.39 -1.17 9.06
N TYR A 74 -9.66 -1.16 7.76
CA TYR A 74 -10.08 -2.36 7.04
C TYR A 74 -8.86 -3.13 6.55
N GLN A 75 -9.00 -4.42 6.43
CA GLN A 75 -7.93 -5.30 5.97
C GLN A 75 -7.94 -5.35 4.44
N ALA A 76 -6.98 -4.66 3.79
CA ALA A 76 -6.76 -4.78 2.36
C ALA A 76 -6.09 -6.13 2.01
N TRP A 77 -6.23 -6.57 0.77
CA TRP A 77 -5.72 -7.85 0.27
C TRP A 77 -4.48 -7.63 -0.59
N HIS A 78 -3.34 -7.29 0.05
CA HIS A 78 -2.12 -6.91 -0.66
C HIS A 78 -0.96 -7.90 -0.52
N ALA A 79 -0.97 -8.78 0.49
CA ALA A 79 0.17 -9.65 0.80
C ALA A 79 -0.11 -11.15 0.53
N GLY A 80 -1.28 -11.49 -0.02
CA GLY A 80 -1.65 -12.88 -0.29
C GLY A 80 -1.55 -13.79 0.94
N LYS A 81 -1.28 -15.07 0.71
CA LYS A 81 -0.92 -16.01 1.78
C LYS A 81 0.52 -15.74 2.18
N SER A 82 0.73 -15.02 3.26
CA SER A 82 2.04 -14.52 3.66
C SER A 82 2.31 -14.74 5.14
N SER A 83 3.59 -14.92 5.45
CA SER A 83 4.07 -14.99 6.82
C SER A 83 5.40 -14.27 6.97
N TRP A 84 5.63 -13.68 8.13
CA TRP A 84 6.90 -13.10 8.49
C TRP A 84 7.23 -13.42 9.94
N LYS A 85 8.38 -14.07 10.16
CA LYS A 85 8.69 -14.68 11.46
C LYS A 85 7.53 -15.62 11.84
N ASN A 86 6.94 -15.45 13.00
CA ASN A 86 5.82 -16.26 13.49
C ASN A 86 4.44 -15.65 13.21
N ILE A 87 4.38 -14.55 12.43
CA ILE A 87 3.13 -13.86 12.12
C ILE A 87 2.62 -14.35 10.77
N LYS A 88 1.51 -15.06 10.79
CA LYS A 88 0.76 -15.49 9.60
C LYS A 88 -0.25 -14.42 9.20
N SER A 89 -0.66 -14.41 7.93
CA SER A 89 -1.69 -13.48 7.41
C SER A 89 -1.31 -12.01 7.61
N LEU A 90 -0.23 -11.57 6.99
CA LEU A 90 0.28 -10.19 7.14
C LEU A 90 -0.74 -9.10 6.84
N ASN A 91 -1.74 -9.38 5.97
CA ASN A 91 -2.84 -8.44 5.71
C ASN A 91 -3.55 -7.97 7.00
N ARG A 92 -3.65 -8.82 8.01
CA ARG A 92 -4.30 -8.48 9.29
C ARG A 92 -3.55 -7.43 10.09
N TYR A 93 -2.25 -7.32 9.89
CA TYR A 93 -1.35 -6.55 10.76
C TYR A 93 -0.59 -5.44 10.03
N SER A 94 -0.93 -5.18 8.77
CA SER A 94 -0.16 -4.25 7.96
C SER A 94 -1.03 -3.22 7.23
N ILE A 95 -0.36 -2.15 6.83
CA ILE A 95 -0.81 -1.22 5.79
C ILE A 95 -0.03 -1.59 4.51
N GLY A 96 -0.74 -1.87 3.43
CA GLY A 96 -0.15 -2.11 2.12
C GLY A 96 -0.12 -0.83 1.29
N ILE A 97 1.03 -0.56 0.68
CA ILE A 97 1.25 0.58 -0.22
C ILE A 97 1.75 0.03 -1.54
N GLU A 98 1.05 0.34 -2.62
CA GLU A 98 1.49 0.05 -3.99
C GLU A 98 2.07 1.30 -4.63
N ILE A 99 3.26 1.19 -5.21
CA ILE A 99 3.88 2.27 -5.99
C ILE A 99 3.88 1.85 -7.45
N HIS A 100 3.36 2.71 -8.33
CA HIS A 100 3.38 2.39 -9.76
C HIS A 100 4.81 2.30 -10.29
N ASN A 101 5.13 1.14 -10.86
CA ASN A 101 6.38 0.88 -11.57
C ASN A 101 6.16 -0.33 -12.49
N PRO A 102 6.62 -0.29 -13.76
CA PRO A 102 6.45 -1.42 -14.67
C PRO A 102 7.12 -2.71 -14.21
N GLY A 103 8.16 -2.60 -13.36
CA GLY A 103 8.90 -3.74 -12.84
C GLY A 103 9.87 -4.37 -13.84
N HIS A 104 10.66 -5.33 -13.37
CA HIS A 104 11.75 -5.92 -14.17
C HIS A 104 11.27 -6.62 -15.43
N GLN A 105 10.08 -7.22 -15.41
CA GLN A 105 9.51 -7.92 -16.59
C GLN A 105 9.11 -6.98 -17.73
N HIS A 106 8.97 -5.69 -17.46
CA HIS A 106 8.47 -4.69 -18.41
C HIS A 106 9.39 -3.48 -18.54
N GLY A 107 10.70 -3.67 -18.35
CA GLY A 107 11.67 -2.59 -18.41
C GLY A 107 11.58 -1.69 -17.16
N TYR A 108 12.09 -2.19 -16.05
CA TYR A 108 12.16 -1.44 -14.79
C TYR A 108 12.70 -0.03 -15.00
N LYS A 109 12.03 0.94 -14.41
CA LYS A 109 12.48 2.33 -14.35
C LYS A 109 12.67 2.72 -12.90
N SER A 110 13.61 3.60 -12.63
CA SER A 110 13.75 4.19 -11.31
C SER A 110 12.47 4.91 -10.90
N PHE A 111 12.13 4.84 -9.63
CA PHE A 111 11.02 5.63 -9.09
C PHE A 111 11.28 7.12 -9.29
N SER A 112 10.25 7.86 -9.67
CA SER A 112 10.38 9.30 -9.83
C SER A 112 10.67 10.00 -8.49
N LEU A 113 11.30 11.16 -8.54
CA LEU A 113 11.52 11.97 -7.33
C LEU A 113 10.20 12.33 -6.62
N LYS A 114 9.14 12.55 -7.41
CA LYS A 114 7.78 12.79 -6.88
C LYS A 114 7.25 11.59 -6.11
N GLN A 115 7.45 10.37 -6.62
CA GLN A 115 7.09 9.13 -5.91
C GLN A 115 7.89 8.96 -4.62
N ILE A 116 9.19 9.17 -4.67
CA ILE A 116 10.07 9.07 -3.49
C ILE A 116 9.65 10.07 -2.40
N ASN A 117 9.35 11.31 -2.77
CA ASN A 117 8.89 12.32 -1.82
C ASN A 117 7.52 11.95 -1.22
N SER A 118 6.63 11.43 -2.04
CA SER A 118 5.29 11.00 -1.59
C SER A 118 5.36 9.83 -0.62
N ILE A 119 6.16 8.79 -0.93
CA ILE A 119 6.32 7.65 -0.03
C ILE A 119 6.94 8.06 1.31
N LYS A 120 7.93 8.96 1.31
CA LYS A 120 8.53 9.46 2.56
C LYS A 120 7.51 10.18 3.44
N LYS A 121 6.68 11.04 2.86
CA LYS A 121 5.61 11.75 3.58
C LYS A 121 4.57 10.79 4.14
N LEU A 122 4.13 9.83 3.32
CA LEU A 122 3.13 8.84 3.72
C LEU A 122 3.67 7.94 4.85
N LEU A 123 4.91 7.47 4.73
CA LEU A 123 5.55 6.65 5.76
C LEU A 123 5.67 7.39 7.09
N LYS A 124 6.13 8.64 7.06
CA LYS A 124 6.21 9.47 8.27
C LYS A 124 4.85 9.59 8.95
N TYR A 125 3.81 9.86 8.18
CA TYR A 125 2.44 9.95 8.67
C TYR A 125 1.97 8.65 9.32
N LEU A 126 2.09 7.51 8.63
CA LEU A 126 1.61 6.21 9.10
C LEU A 126 2.40 5.71 10.32
N ILE A 127 3.71 5.86 10.32
CA ILE A 127 4.57 5.47 11.44
C ILE A 127 4.17 6.22 12.72
N ASN A 128 3.92 7.52 12.60
CA ASN A 128 3.49 8.34 13.74
C ASN A 128 2.08 7.98 14.20
N LYS A 129 1.16 7.81 13.25
CA LYS A 129 -0.25 7.50 13.54
C LYS A 129 -0.44 6.17 14.26
N TYR A 130 0.30 5.14 13.85
CA TYR A 130 0.16 3.78 14.37
C TYR A 130 1.29 3.36 15.32
N LYS A 131 2.22 4.28 15.64
CA LYS A 131 3.36 4.02 16.53
C LYS A 131 4.17 2.78 16.11
N ILE A 132 4.44 2.65 14.82
CA ILE A 132 5.14 1.49 14.26
C ILE A 132 6.61 1.50 14.67
N GLN A 133 7.06 0.43 15.29
CA GLN A 133 8.44 0.31 15.83
C GLN A 133 9.48 0.20 14.71
N LYS A 134 10.69 0.77 14.93
CA LYS A 134 11.80 0.76 13.96
C LYS A 134 12.14 -0.63 13.43
N LYS A 135 12.20 -1.64 14.27
CA LYS A 135 12.52 -3.03 13.91
C LYS A 135 11.48 -3.73 13.02
N LYS A 136 10.31 -3.09 12.81
CA LYS A 136 9.17 -3.65 12.05
C LYS A 136 8.83 -2.83 10.82
N ARG A 137 9.67 -1.85 10.44
CA ARG A 137 9.27 -0.77 9.53
C ARG A 137 9.23 -1.15 8.06
N PHE A 138 10.07 -2.07 7.55
CA PHE A 138 10.19 -2.27 6.11
C PHE A 138 10.44 -3.71 5.70
N ARG A 139 9.62 -4.21 4.76
CA ARG A 139 10.01 -5.20 3.76
C ARG A 139 9.27 -4.92 2.45
N SER A 140 10.03 -4.96 1.37
CA SER A 140 9.50 -5.12 0.03
C SER A 140 9.27 -6.61 -0.20
N PHE A 141 8.01 -7.02 -0.44
CA PHE A 141 7.72 -8.35 -0.93
C PHE A 141 7.51 -8.26 -2.44
N ARG A 142 8.27 -9.05 -3.19
CA ARG A 142 7.94 -9.31 -4.59
C ARG A 142 6.66 -10.16 -4.62
N TYR A 143 5.70 -9.74 -5.39
CA TYR A 143 4.64 -10.62 -5.82
C TYR A 143 5.27 -11.66 -6.78
N CYS A 144 5.34 -12.91 -6.35
CA CYS A 144 5.32 -14.01 -7.31
C CYS A 144 3.85 -14.21 -7.69
N SER A 145 3.52 -13.80 -8.91
CA SER A 145 2.27 -14.13 -9.58
C SER A 145 2.10 -15.64 -9.69
#